data_081b9d5ef6008287a71c5270166a82bd
#
_entry.id   081b9d5ef6008287a71c5270166a82bd
#
_cell.length_a   1.000
_cell.length_b   1.000
_cell.length_c   1.000
_cell.angle_alpha   90.00
_cell.angle_beta   90.00
_cell.angle_gamma   90.00
#
_symmetry.space_group_name_H-M   'P 1'
#
loop_
_entity.id
_entity.type
_entity.pdbx_description
1 polymer ?
#
loop_
_entity_poly.entity_id
_entity_poly.type
_entity_poly.pdbx_seq_one_letter_code
_entity_poly.pdbx_strand_id
1 'polypeptide(L)' 'MKIIETLNSKIDKLIHDYEKLRLENLSLSQELDAMKNENDELVRNNQDMFLRIDSTLTLIKAHKGE' A
#
# COMPACT_ATOMS: atom_id res chain seq x y z
N MET A 1 0.24 -35.48 -33.71
CA MET A 1 1.18 -36.19 -32.84
C MET A 1 0.97 -35.79 -31.39
N LYS A 2 0.85 -36.77 -30.53
CA LYS A 2 0.52 -36.60 -29.12
C LYS A 2 1.55 -35.75 -28.36
N ILE A 3 2.82 -35.86 -28.68
CA ILE A 3 3.89 -35.08 -28.04
C ILE A 3 3.76 -33.59 -28.36
N ILE A 4 3.44 -33.26 -29.59
CA ILE A 4 3.29 -31.85 -30.03
C ILE A 4 2.05 -31.24 -29.37
N GLU A 5 0.95 -31.98 -29.30
CA GLU A 5 -0.27 -31.54 -28.64
C GLU A 5 -0.04 -31.29 -27.15
N THR A 6 0.65 -32.21 -26.48
CA THR A 6 1.00 -32.07 -25.08
C THR A 6 1.89 -30.85 -24.83
N LEU A 7 2.88 -30.65 -25.72
CA LEU A 7 3.80 -29.50 -25.63
C LEU A 7 3.06 -28.18 -25.83
N ASN A 8 2.19 -28.11 -26.84
CA ASN A 8 1.36 -26.92 -27.10
C ASN A 8 0.45 -26.61 -25.91
N SER A 9 -0.16 -27.64 -25.30
CA SER A 9 -1.00 -27.47 -24.14
C SER A 9 -0.22 -26.90 -22.96
N LYS A 10 1.00 -27.37 -22.74
CA LYS A 10 1.88 -26.85 -21.67
C LYS A 10 2.31 -25.40 -21.95
N ILE A 11 2.61 -25.06 -23.20
CA ILE A 11 2.95 -23.70 -23.58
C ILE A 11 1.77 -22.77 -23.34
N ASP A 12 0.58 -23.16 -23.72
CA ASP A 12 -0.64 -22.37 -23.51
C ASP A 12 -0.88 -22.13 -22.01
N LYS A 13 -0.67 -23.15 -21.21
CA LYS A 13 -0.79 -23.04 -19.75
C LYS A 13 0.25 -22.07 -19.18
N LEU A 14 1.49 -22.13 -19.64
CA LEU A 14 2.55 -21.22 -19.20
C LEU A 14 2.23 -19.78 -19.55
N ILE A 15 1.72 -19.53 -20.75
CA ILE A 15 1.30 -18.19 -21.17
C ILE A 15 0.17 -17.68 -20.30
N HIS A 16 -0.81 -18.53 -20.01
CA HIS A 16 -1.92 -18.19 -19.15
C HIS A 16 -1.45 -17.87 -17.72
N ASP A 17 -0.58 -18.70 -17.16
CA ASP A 17 -0.01 -18.50 -15.83
C ASP A 17 0.83 -17.22 -15.76
N TYR A 18 1.60 -16.94 -16.81
CA TYR A 18 2.39 -15.71 -16.90
C TYR A 18 1.49 -14.46 -16.88
N GLU A 19 0.43 -14.46 -17.68
CA GLU A 19 -0.50 -13.34 -17.73
C GLU A 19 -1.20 -13.14 -16.38
N LYS A 20 -1.60 -14.22 -15.73
CA LYS A 20 -2.20 -14.17 -14.41
C LYS A 20 -1.26 -13.56 -13.39
N LEU A 21 0.00 -14.01 -13.35
CA LEU A 21 1.02 -13.46 -12.45
C LEU A 21 1.30 -11.99 -12.74
N ARG A 22 1.33 -11.60 -14.00
CA ARG A 22 1.54 -10.21 -14.39
C ARG A 22 0.43 -9.30 -13.86
N LEU A 23 -0.81 -9.75 -13.96
CA LEU A 23 -1.96 -9.02 -13.43
C LEU A 23 -1.96 -8.96 -11.92
N GLU A 24 -1.60 -10.06 -11.25
CA GLU A 24 -1.46 -10.10 -9.79
C GLU A 24 -0.36 -9.14 -9.32
N ASN A 25 0.79 -9.12 -10.01
CA ASN A 25 1.88 -8.20 -9.68
C ASN A 25 1.46 -6.74 -9.84
N LEU A 26 0.73 -6.42 -10.90
CA LEU A 26 0.21 -5.07 -11.11
C LEU A 26 -0.75 -4.67 -9.99
N SER A 27 -1.65 -5.57 -9.63
CA SER A 27 -2.61 -5.34 -8.55
C SER A 27 -1.91 -5.11 -7.21
N LEU A 28 -0.91 -5.96 -6.89
CA LEU A 28 -0.12 -5.81 -5.66
C LEU A 28 0.67 -4.51 -5.63
N SER A 29 1.21 -4.10 -6.76
CA SER A 29 1.93 -2.82 -6.88
C SER A 29 1.01 -1.64 -6.60
N GLN A 30 -0.21 -1.69 -7.13
CA GLN A 30 -1.23 -0.65 -6.88
C GLN A 30 -1.66 -0.61 -5.41
N GLU A 31 -1.84 -1.79 -4.80
CA GLU A 31 -2.16 -1.88 -3.37
C GLU A 31 -1.04 -1.32 -2.51
N LEU A 32 0.21 -1.61 -2.85
CA LEU A 32 1.37 -1.07 -2.15
C LEU A 32 1.41 0.46 -2.21
N ASP A 33 1.18 1.03 -3.39
CA ASP A 33 1.15 2.48 -3.55
C ASP A 33 0.03 3.12 -2.72
N ALA A 34 -1.15 2.50 -2.72
CA ALA A 34 -2.27 2.96 -1.92
C ALA A 34 -1.95 2.92 -0.42
N MET A 35 -1.36 1.82 0.05
CA MET A 35 -0.96 1.66 1.45
C MET A 35 0.12 2.66 1.86
N LYS A 36 1.06 2.92 0.96
CA LYS A 36 2.10 3.92 1.20
C LYS A 36 1.50 5.32 1.36
N ASN A 37 0.56 5.67 0.50
CA ASN A 37 -0.14 6.96 0.58
C ASN A 37 -0.95 7.07 1.86
N GLU A 38 -1.65 6.01 2.27
CA GLU A 38 -2.38 5.97 3.53
C GLU A 38 -1.45 6.13 4.72
N ASN A 39 -0.29 5.47 4.68
CA ASN A 39 0.70 5.56 5.75
C ASN A 39 1.22 6.99 5.87
N ASP A 40 1.56 7.63 4.75
CA ASP A 40 2.03 9.02 4.74
C ASP A 40 0.96 9.98 5.30
N GLU A 41 -0.30 9.73 4.98
CA GLU A 41 -1.43 10.51 5.50
C GLU A 41 -1.59 10.33 7.00
N LEU A 42 -1.50 9.09 7.50
CA LEU A 42 -1.56 8.78 8.92
C LEU A 42 -0.42 9.44 9.71
N VAL A 43 0.78 9.43 9.16
CA VAL A 43 1.95 10.08 9.77
C VAL A 43 1.70 11.58 9.88
N ARG A 44 1.20 12.22 8.84
CA ARG A 44 0.86 13.65 8.87
C ARG A 44 -0.22 13.96 9.88
N ASN A 45 -1.27 13.15 9.92
CA ASN A 45 -2.35 13.32 10.89
C ASN A 45 -1.86 13.17 12.33
N ASN A 46 -0.96 12.20 12.57
CA ASN A 46 -0.35 12.03 13.88
C ASN A 46 0.51 13.23 14.28
N GLN A 47 1.28 13.77 13.36
CA GLN A 47 2.08 14.97 13.60
C GLN A 47 1.21 16.19 13.92
N ASP A 48 0.14 16.37 13.16
CA ASP A 48 -0.81 17.45 13.40
C ASP A 48 -1.48 17.33 14.77
N MET A 49 -1.88 16.13 15.13
CA MET A 49 -2.49 15.84 16.43
C MET A 49 -1.50 16.13 17.57
N PHE A 50 -0.25 15.73 17.41
CA PHE A 50 0.80 15.99 18.37
C PHE A 50 1.03 17.48 18.57
N LEU A 51 1.07 18.24 17.49
CA LEU A 51 1.22 19.70 17.55
C LEU A 51 0.03 20.37 18.24
N ARG A 52 -1.20 19.89 18.02
CA ARG A 52 -2.39 20.39 18.69
C ARG A 52 -2.34 20.12 20.17
N ILE A 53 -1.93 18.93 20.58
CA ILE A 53 -1.78 18.57 21.99
C ILE A 53 -0.73 19.47 22.64
N ASP A 54 0.40 19.65 21.99
CA ASP A 54 1.48 20.50 22.48
C ASP A 54 1.04 21.96 22.66
N SER A 55 0.34 22.49 21.66
CA SER A 55 -0.23 23.83 21.73
C SER A 55 -1.24 23.99 22.85
N THR A 56 -2.08 22.99 23.04
CA THR A 56 -3.07 22.98 24.12
C THR A 56 -2.39 22.96 25.48
N LEU A 57 -1.37 22.13 25.66
CA LEU A 57 -0.59 22.07 26.91
C LEU A 57 0.11 23.41 27.20
N THR A 58 0.64 24.04 26.20
CA THR A 58 1.28 25.35 26.32
C THR A 58 0.29 26.41 26.79
N LEU A 59 -0.93 26.42 26.21
CA LEU A 59 -1.99 27.33 26.61
C LEU A 59 -2.44 27.08 28.05
N ILE A 60 -2.58 25.83 28.46
CA ILE A 60 -2.96 25.46 29.82
C ILE A 60 -1.89 25.93 30.82
N LYS A 61 -0.62 25.72 30.51
CA LYS A 61 0.49 26.16 31.36
C LYS A 61 0.54 27.68 31.50
N ALA A 62 0.35 28.39 30.39
CA ALA A 62 0.30 29.86 30.41
C ALA A 62 -0.86 30.36 31.26
N HIS A 63 -2.01 29.73 31.14
CA HIS A 63 -3.20 30.10 31.91
C HIS A 63 -3.02 29.81 33.41
N LYS A 64 -2.36 28.71 33.75
CA LYS A 64 -2.09 28.35 35.15
C LYS A 64 -1.05 29.24 35.81
N GLY A 65 -0.14 29.82 35.02
CA GLY A 65 0.89 30.72 35.50
C GLY A 65 0.40 32.10 35.91
N GLU A 66 -0.82 32.41 35.54
CA GLU A 66 -1.48 33.66 35.92
C GLU A 66 -2.09 33.54 37.32
#